data_eb0b27f31b5d741b5be85cd8c927960b
#
_entry.id   eb0b27f31b5d741b5be85cd8c927960b
#
_cell.length_a   1.000
_cell.length_b   1.000
_cell.length_c   1.000
_cell.angle_alpha   90.00
_cell.angle_beta   90.00
_cell.angle_gamma   90.00
#
_symmetry.space_group_name_H-M   'P 1'
#
loop_
_entity.id
_entity.type
_entity.pdbx_description
1 polymer ?
#
loop_
_entity_poly.entity_id
_entity_poly.type
_entity_poly.pdbx_seq_one_letter_code
_entity_poly.pdbx_strand_id
1 'polypeptide(L)'
;EGVVDKDVTPTMRDGRLVIPVAPALKRKIRGIVHDESASGKTVFIEPAEVVEANNRIRELEGDERREIIRILTDFSNQLRPSISDVLLSYEFLAEIDFIRAKALFAEQISGLKPALENKQLLDWTMAVHPLLQLSLAKHGKKVVPLDIELNEKQRILIISGPNAGGKSVCLKTVGLLQYMLQSGLLIPMHERSHAGIFSSIFIDIGDEQSIEDDLSTYSSHLMNMKIMMKSCNERSLILIDEFGGGTEPQIGGAIAEAVLKRFNQKQTFGVITTHYQNLKHFAEDHEGVVNGAMLYDRHLMQALFQLQIGNPGSSFAVEIARKIGLPEDVIADASEIVGSEYINADKYLQDIVRDKRYWEGKRQTIRQREKHMEETIERYQTEIEDLQKSRKEILRKAKEEVEQLMQEANARIENTIRSIKEAQAEKEKTRQALSLIHISEPTRLR
;
A
#
# COMPACT_ATOMS: atom_id res chain seq x y z
N GLU A 1 4.11 77.62 -35.60
CA GLU A 1 2.72 78.05 -35.52
C GLU A 1 2.11 77.91 -36.94
N GLY A 2 1.08 77.01 -37.07
CA GLY A 2 0.38 76.82 -38.37
C GLY A 2 1.06 75.85 -39.34
N VAL A 3 2.06 75.10 -38.93
CA VAL A 3 2.80 74.13 -39.76
C VAL A 3 2.31 72.71 -39.57
N VAL A 4 1.62 72.46 -38.49
CA VAL A 4 1.09 71.09 -38.13
C VAL A 4 -0.40 71.32 -37.81
N ASP A 5 -1.25 70.44 -38.28
CA ASP A 5 -2.70 70.49 -37.97
C ASP A 5 -2.90 70.31 -36.47
N LYS A 6 -3.88 70.97 -35.87
CA LYS A 6 -4.14 71.01 -34.43
C LYS A 6 -4.41 69.59 -33.80
N ASP A 7 -4.80 68.65 -34.68
CA ASP A 7 -5.16 67.28 -34.24
C ASP A 7 -4.02 66.26 -34.42
N VAL A 8 -2.82 66.69 -34.81
CA VAL A 8 -1.67 65.81 -34.98
C VAL A 8 -1.06 65.44 -33.61
N THR A 9 -1.17 64.20 -33.20
CA THR A 9 -0.54 63.71 -32.00
C THR A 9 0.87 63.21 -32.29
N PRO A 10 1.88 63.54 -31.44
CA PRO A 10 3.21 62.95 -31.53
C PRO A 10 3.13 61.44 -31.43
N THR A 11 3.99 60.73 -32.18
CA THR A 11 4.06 59.25 -32.20
C THR A 11 5.48 58.80 -31.92
N MET A 12 5.61 57.55 -31.41
CA MET A 12 6.91 56.93 -31.21
C MET A 12 7.40 56.22 -32.47
N ARG A 13 8.62 56.54 -32.92
CA ARG A 13 9.32 55.82 -33.97
C ARG A 13 10.76 55.56 -33.51
N ASP A 14 11.20 54.32 -33.60
CA ASP A 14 12.52 53.87 -33.16
C ASP A 14 12.90 54.37 -31.75
N GLY A 15 11.92 54.41 -30.84
CA GLY A 15 12.11 54.90 -29.47
C GLY A 15 12.31 56.42 -29.36
N ARG A 16 11.89 57.18 -30.37
CA ARG A 16 11.88 58.66 -30.36
C ARG A 16 10.50 59.24 -30.58
N LEU A 17 10.21 60.27 -29.85
CA LEU A 17 9.00 61.02 -30.04
C LEU A 17 9.13 61.89 -31.30
N VAL A 18 8.30 61.64 -32.28
CA VAL A 18 8.33 62.33 -33.58
C VAL A 18 6.95 62.90 -33.93
N ILE A 19 6.93 63.87 -34.78
CA ILE A 19 5.68 64.49 -35.29
C ILE A 19 5.45 64.02 -36.72
N PRO A 20 4.28 63.42 -37.02
CA PRO A 20 3.91 63.12 -38.41
C PRO A 20 3.55 64.37 -39.13
N VAL A 21 4.16 64.64 -40.33
CA VAL A 21 4.04 65.87 -41.08
C VAL A 21 3.83 65.54 -42.61
N ALA A 22 3.05 66.30 -43.31
CA ALA A 22 2.97 66.16 -44.75
C ALA A 22 4.33 66.50 -45.41
N PRO A 23 4.76 65.78 -46.46
CA PRO A 23 6.07 65.99 -47.11
C PRO A 23 6.29 67.44 -47.59
N ALA A 24 5.26 68.13 -48.03
CA ALA A 24 5.34 69.53 -48.47
C ALA A 24 5.75 70.52 -47.37
N LEU A 25 5.52 70.16 -46.11
CA LEU A 25 5.82 70.95 -44.93
C LEU A 25 7.19 70.55 -44.25
N LYS A 26 7.87 69.52 -44.74
CA LYS A 26 9.17 69.00 -44.21
C LYS A 26 10.20 70.14 -44.06
N ARG A 27 10.30 71.10 -44.98
CA ARG A 27 11.27 72.20 -44.94
C ARG A 27 10.93 73.30 -43.94
N LYS A 28 9.73 73.33 -43.41
CA LYS A 28 9.26 74.33 -42.45
C LYS A 28 9.57 74.00 -41.01
N ILE A 29 9.84 72.69 -40.68
CA ILE A 29 10.19 72.25 -39.37
C ILE A 29 11.70 71.94 -39.33
N ARG A 30 12.45 72.65 -38.49
CA ARG A 30 13.82 72.29 -38.22
C ARG A 30 13.85 71.05 -37.39
N GLY A 31 14.48 69.98 -37.88
CA GLY A 31 14.51 68.70 -37.16
C GLY A 31 15.12 67.59 -38.00
N ILE A 32 15.19 66.38 -37.42
CA ILE A 32 15.73 65.16 -38.04
C ILE A 32 14.55 64.33 -38.57
N VAL A 33 14.63 63.90 -39.81
CA VAL A 33 13.67 62.97 -40.41
C VAL A 33 14.09 61.56 -40.04
N HIS A 34 13.24 60.82 -39.34
CA HIS A 34 13.50 59.45 -38.93
C HIS A 34 12.90 58.40 -39.84
N ASP A 35 11.69 58.67 -40.37
CA ASP A 35 10.99 57.67 -41.17
C ASP A 35 9.99 58.37 -42.16
N GLU A 36 9.57 57.64 -43.17
CA GLU A 36 8.49 58.02 -44.08
C GLU A 36 7.43 56.91 -44.14
N SER A 37 6.17 57.27 -44.23
CA SER A 37 5.09 56.27 -44.38
C SER A 37 5.27 55.50 -45.69
N ALA A 38 4.87 54.23 -45.74
CA ALA A 38 4.97 53.37 -46.92
C ALA A 38 4.28 53.98 -48.16
N SER A 39 3.32 54.86 -47.97
CA SER A 39 2.63 55.62 -49.08
C SER A 39 3.33 56.90 -49.43
N GLY A 40 4.41 57.31 -48.78
CA GLY A 40 5.10 58.57 -48.96
C GLY A 40 4.29 59.81 -48.57
N LYS A 41 3.10 59.69 -48.01
CA LYS A 41 2.17 60.81 -47.68
C LYS A 41 2.49 61.44 -46.30
N THR A 42 3.27 60.83 -45.47
CA THR A 42 3.62 61.34 -44.13
C THR A 42 5.11 61.11 -43.81
N VAL A 43 5.73 62.15 -43.33
CA VAL A 43 7.13 62.11 -42.90
C VAL A 43 7.17 62.29 -41.40
N PHE A 44 7.96 61.48 -40.70
CA PHE A 44 8.08 61.55 -39.26
C PHE A 44 9.34 62.35 -38.90
N ILE A 45 9.13 63.55 -38.31
CA ILE A 45 10.20 64.48 -38.00
C ILE A 45 10.34 64.61 -36.47
N GLU A 46 11.57 64.49 -36.01
CA GLU A 46 11.95 64.87 -34.66
C GLU A 46 12.34 66.35 -34.70
N PRO A 47 11.55 67.26 -34.09
CA PRO A 47 11.88 68.67 -34.03
C PRO A 47 13.17 68.92 -33.26
N ALA A 48 13.98 69.95 -33.72
CA ALA A 48 15.27 70.25 -33.09
C ALA A 48 15.12 70.53 -31.59
N GLU A 49 14.00 71.13 -31.15
CA GLU A 49 13.73 71.48 -29.77
C GLU A 49 13.51 70.26 -28.87
N VAL A 50 13.15 69.09 -29.42
CA VAL A 50 12.92 67.87 -28.66
C VAL A 50 14.01 66.84 -28.78
N VAL A 51 15.01 67.04 -29.63
CA VAL A 51 16.15 66.13 -29.85
C VAL A 51 16.87 65.86 -28.55
N GLU A 52 17.19 66.90 -27.76
CA GLU A 52 17.89 66.80 -26.48
C GLU A 52 17.05 65.98 -25.46
N ALA A 53 15.75 66.21 -25.38
CA ALA A 53 14.83 65.46 -24.51
C ALA A 53 14.76 64.00 -24.92
N ASN A 54 14.65 63.69 -26.22
CA ASN A 54 14.62 62.29 -26.71
C ASN A 54 15.99 61.61 -26.46
N ASN A 55 17.11 62.31 -26.61
CA ASN A 55 18.40 61.78 -26.28
C ASN A 55 18.50 61.45 -24.76
N ARG A 56 17.98 62.37 -23.92
CA ARG A 56 17.98 62.16 -22.48
C ARG A 56 17.11 60.95 -22.05
N ILE A 57 15.95 60.76 -22.69
CA ILE A 57 15.12 59.59 -22.49
C ILE A 57 15.91 58.33 -22.84
N ARG A 58 16.56 58.25 -23.96
CA ARG A 58 17.40 57.07 -24.33
C ARG A 58 18.55 56.81 -23.41
N GLU A 59 19.21 57.88 -22.94
CA GLU A 59 20.27 57.75 -21.92
C GLU A 59 19.70 57.12 -20.61
N LEU A 60 18.55 57.62 -20.15
CA LEU A 60 17.88 57.12 -18.95
C LEU A 60 17.42 55.66 -19.11
N GLU A 61 16.82 55.31 -20.27
CA GLU A 61 16.47 53.93 -20.57
C GLU A 61 17.71 53.02 -20.59
N GLY A 62 18.83 53.51 -21.13
CA GLY A 62 20.11 52.79 -21.10
C GLY A 62 20.65 52.66 -19.67
N ASP A 63 20.50 53.69 -18.84
CA ASP A 63 20.91 53.66 -17.42
C ASP A 63 20.05 52.67 -16.63
N GLU A 64 18.75 52.72 -16.81
CA GLU A 64 17.80 51.79 -16.18
C GLU A 64 18.18 50.34 -16.54
N ARG A 65 18.39 50.04 -17.80
CA ARG A 65 18.78 48.70 -18.25
C ARG A 65 20.11 48.27 -17.66
N ARG A 66 21.11 49.17 -17.56
CA ARG A 66 22.40 48.87 -16.91
C ARG A 66 22.21 48.59 -15.42
N GLU A 67 21.35 49.34 -14.74
CA GLU A 67 21.10 49.16 -13.33
C GLU A 67 20.37 47.85 -13.05
N ILE A 68 19.37 47.49 -13.87
CA ILE A 68 18.69 46.17 -13.80
C ILE A 68 19.70 45.04 -13.95
N ILE A 69 20.60 45.12 -14.95
CA ILE A 69 21.64 44.10 -15.17
C ILE A 69 22.58 44.03 -13.98
N ARG A 70 22.96 45.19 -13.39
CA ARG A 70 23.83 45.24 -12.21
C ARG A 70 23.18 44.53 -11.02
N ILE A 71 21.91 44.85 -10.71
CA ILE A 71 21.16 44.25 -9.61
C ILE A 71 21.03 42.75 -9.79
N LEU A 72 20.66 42.27 -10.99
CA LEU A 72 20.52 40.84 -11.29
C LEU A 72 21.87 40.11 -11.20
N THR A 73 22.95 40.74 -11.63
CA THR A 73 24.30 40.18 -11.53
C THR A 73 24.74 40.06 -10.07
N ASP A 74 24.55 41.09 -9.28
CA ASP A 74 24.87 41.13 -7.85
C ASP A 74 24.08 40.05 -7.11
N PHE A 75 22.79 39.95 -7.36
CA PHE A 75 21.93 38.91 -6.79
C PHE A 75 22.42 37.51 -7.18
N SER A 76 22.71 37.29 -8.46
CA SER A 76 23.21 36.01 -8.95
C SER A 76 24.54 35.60 -8.30
N ASN A 77 25.44 36.60 -8.12
CA ASN A 77 26.72 36.38 -7.46
C ASN A 77 26.57 36.03 -5.97
N GLN A 78 25.59 36.65 -5.28
CA GLN A 78 25.27 36.32 -3.89
C GLN A 78 24.63 34.94 -3.76
N LEU A 79 23.78 34.54 -4.72
CA LEU A 79 23.11 33.24 -4.69
C LEU A 79 24.05 32.09 -5.07
N ARG A 80 25.03 32.33 -5.95
CA ARG A 80 25.93 31.28 -6.50
C ARG A 80 26.59 30.41 -5.44
N PRO A 81 27.11 30.91 -4.31
CA PRO A 81 27.68 30.06 -3.27
C PRO A 81 26.68 29.09 -2.63
N SER A 82 25.38 29.45 -2.61
CA SER A 82 24.30 28.67 -1.98
C SER A 82 23.58 27.73 -2.96
N ILE A 83 23.98 27.67 -4.23
CA ILE A 83 23.31 26.84 -5.24
C ILE A 83 23.29 25.35 -4.81
N SER A 84 24.41 24.85 -4.28
CA SER A 84 24.49 23.47 -3.81
C SER A 84 23.50 23.16 -2.70
N ASP A 85 23.34 24.08 -1.75
CA ASP A 85 22.40 23.92 -0.63
C ASP A 85 20.94 23.99 -1.10
N VAL A 86 20.68 24.87 -2.09
CA VAL A 86 19.34 24.95 -2.72
C VAL A 86 19.01 23.65 -3.44
N LEU A 87 19.96 23.08 -4.20
CA LEU A 87 19.75 21.80 -4.90
C LEU A 87 19.53 20.66 -3.92
N LEU A 88 20.35 20.57 -2.87
CA LEU A 88 20.16 19.56 -1.79
C LEU A 88 18.80 19.72 -1.10
N SER A 89 18.37 20.95 -0.84
CA SER A 89 17.06 21.20 -0.25
C SER A 89 15.92 20.76 -1.18
N TYR A 90 16.11 20.95 -2.48
CA TYR A 90 15.12 20.53 -3.49
C TYR A 90 15.03 19.00 -3.58
N GLU A 91 16.16 18.30 -3.58
CA GLU A 91 16.21 16.83 -3.54
C GLU A 91 15.56 16.29 -2.27
N PHE A 92 15.87 16.89 -1.11
CA PHE A 92 15.24 16.52 0.17
C PHE A 92 13.71 16.70 0.15
N LEU A 93 13.22 17.80 -0.38
CA LEU A 93 11.78 18.05 -0.50
C LEU A 93 11.12 17.03 -1.45
N ALA A 94 11.76 16.68 -2.56
CA ALA A 94 11.27 15.68 -3.48
C ALA A 94 11.17 14.30 -2.81
N GLU A 95 12.16 13.93 -2.00
CA GLU A 95 12.15 12.67 -1.25
C GLU A 95 11.03 12.64 -0.20
N ILE A 96 10.85 13.71 0.57
CA ILE A 96 9.76 13.83 1.55
C ILE A 96 8.38 13.77 0.87
N ASP A 97 8.20 14.46 -0.26
CA ASP A 97 6.92 14.41 -0.99
C ASP A 97 6.64 13.01 -1.55
N PHE A 98 7.67 12.32 -2.03
CA PHE A 98 7.55 10.93 -2.48
C PHE A 98 7.18 9.97 -1.33
N ILE A 99 7.80 10.12 -0.15
CA ILE A 99 7.43 9.35 1.05
C ILE A 99 5.98 9.65 1.45
N ARG A 100 5.58 10.92 1.42
CA ARG A 100 4.20 11.32 1.69
C ARG A 100 3.21 10.72 0.70
N ALA A 101 3.51 10.73 -0.58
CA ALA A 101 2.67 10.11 -1.62
C ALA A 101 2.49 8.61 -1.38
N LYS A 102 3.57 7.88 -1.04
CA LYS A 102 3.50 6.46 -0.66
C LYS A 102 2.63 6.24 0.57
N ALA A 103 2.74 7.09 1.60
CA ALA A 103 1.95 6.98 2.82
C ALA A 103 0.45 7.20 2.56
N LEU A 104 0.08 8.22 1.78
CA LEU A 104 -1.31 8.47 1.39
C LEU A 104 -1.90 7.32 0.55
N PHE A 105 -1.11 6.76 -0.36
CA PHE A 105 -1.52 5.60 -1.12
C PHE A 105 -1.73 4.37 -0.23
N ALA A 106 -0.82 4.13 0.72
CA ALA A 106 -0.94 3.04 1.68
C ALA A 106 -2.21 3.18 2.55
N GLU A 107 -2.54 4.38 3.00
CA GLU A 107 -3.79 4.66 3.72
C GLU A 107 -5.02 4.33 2.85
N GLN A 108 -5.01 4.74 1.58
CA GLN A 108 -6.11 4.50 0.65
C GLN A 108 -6.38 3.01 0.41
N ILE A 109 -5.35 2.17 0.37
CA ILE A 109 -5.47 0.72 0.14
C ILE A 109 -5.43 -0.10 1.43
N SER A 110 -5.35 0.53 2.59
CA SER A 110 -5.11 -0.12 3.90
C SER A 110 -3.83 -0.97 3.90
N GLY A 111 -2.76 -0.41 3.32
CA GLY A 111 -1.47 -1.08 3.17
C GLY A 111 -0.74 -1.19 4.51
N LEU A 112 -0.19 -2.36 4.77
CA LEU A 112 0.63 -2.68 5.95
C LEU A 112 2.01 -3.20 5.52
N LYS A 113 2.95 -3.21 6.45
CA LYS A 113 4.26 -3.80 6.24
C LYS A 113 4.25 -5.24 6.75
N PRO A 114 4.41 -6.27 5.88
CA PRO A 114 4.59 -7.65 6.34
C PRO A 114 5.95 -7.83 7.01
N ALA A 115 6.12 -8.93 7.73
CA ALA A 115 7.43 -9.35 8.20
C ALA A 115 8.30 -9.75 7.00
N LEU A 116 9.41 -9.02 6.79
CA LEU A 116 10.34 -9.31 5.69
C LEU A 116 11.39 -10.32 6.13
N GLU A 117 11.58 -11.36 5.32
CA GLU A 117 12.56 -12.40 5.56
C GLU A 117 13.62 -12.45 4.46
N ASN A 118 14.86 -12.72 4.82
CA ASN A 118 15.96 -12.85 3.86
C ASN A 118 16.03 -14.26 3.26
N LYS A 119 14.87 -14.76 2.83
CA LYS A 119 14.70 -16.02 2.09
C LYS A 119 13.54 -15.88 1.12
N GLN A 120 13.40 -16.81 0.20
CA GLN A 120 12.25 -16.85 -0.72
C GLN A 120 11.06 -17.48 0.02
N LEU A 121 10.03 -16.67 0.23
CA LEU A 121 8.83 -17.06 0.98
C LEU A 121 7.66 -16.17 0.58
N LEU A 122 6.49 -16.76 0.42
CA LEU A 122 5.20 -16.08 0.43
C LEU A 122 4.33 -16.78 1.49
N ASP A 123 4.09 -16.14 2.60
CA ASP A 123 3.12 -16.58 3.61
C ASP A 123 2.20 -15.40 3.89
N TRP A 124 1.22 -15.24 3.03
CA TRP A 124 0.34 -14.09 3.02
C TRP A 124 -1.05 -14.45 3.51
N THR A 125 -1.52 -13.69 4.46
CA THR A 125 -2.86 -13.80 5.01
C THR A 125 -3.67 -12.57 4.62
N MET A 126 -4.88 -12.78 4.12
CA MET A 126 -5.83 -11.72 3.73
C MET A 126 -5.24 -10.70 2.75
N ALA A 127 -4.44 -11.14 1.79
CA ALA A 127 -3.89 -10.29 0.75
C ALA A 127 -5.00 -9.83 -0.22
N VAL A 128 -5.03 -8.54 -0.56
CA VAL A 128 -6.08 -7.95 -1.40
C VAL A 128 -5.47 -7.29 -2.62
N HIS A 129 -6.07 -7.50 -3.80
CA HIS A 129 -5.66 -6.80 -5.00
C HIS A 129 -6.06 -5.31 -4.93
N PRO A 130 -5.13 -4.35 -4.85
CA PRO A 130 -5.44 -2.96 -4.54
C PRO A 130 -6.35 -2.30 -5.57
N LEU A 131 -6.10 -2.51 -6.87
CA LEU A 131 -6.95 -1.93 -7.92
C LEU A 131 -8.36 -2.52 -7.93
N LEU A 132 -8.49 -3.82 -7.63
CA LEU A 132 -9.79 -4.45 -7.51
C LEU A 132 -10.54 -3.94 -6.28
N GLN A 133 -9.85 -3.73 -5.16
CA GLN A 133 -10.39 -3.13 -3.94
C GLN A 133 -10.97 -1.74 -4.23
N LEU A 134 -10.20 -0.88 -4.87
CA LEU A 134 -10.63 0.48 -5.21
C LEU A 134 -11.81 0.49 -6.22
N SER A 135 -11.81 -0.44 -7.17
CA SER A 135 -12.89 -0.57 -8.16
C SER A 135 -14.18 -1.07 -7.52
N LEU A 136 -14.13 -2.13 -6.72
CA LEU A 136 -15.32 -2.70 -6.07
C LEU A 136 -15.87 -1.81 -4.97
N ALA A 137 -15.03 -1.06 -4.27
CA ALA A 137 -15.45 -0.10 -3.26
C ALA A 137 -16.39 0.98 -3.83
N LYS A 138 -16.18 1.41 -5.08
CA LYS A 138 -17.09 2.34 -5.79
C LYS A 138 -18.51 1.79 -5.95
N HIS A 139 -18.65 0.47 -5.94
CA HIS A 139 -19.94 -0.25 -6.07
C HIS A 139 -20.42 -0.85 -4.74
N GLY A 140 -19.83 -0.48 -3.61
CA GLY A 140 -20.19 -0.99 -2.29
C GLY A 140 -19.88 -2.49 -2.09
N LYS A 141 -19.06 -3.09 -2.96
CA LYS A 141 -18.66 -4.50 -2.89
C LYS A 141 -17.29 -4.65 -2.24
N LYS A 142 -17.08 -5.78 -1.56
CA LYS A 142 -15.78 -6.13 -0.97
C LYS A 142 -15.05 -7.16 -1.82
N VAL A 143 -13.73 -7.08 -1.86
CA VAL A 143 -12.86 -8.11 -2.45
C VAL A 143 -12.79 -9.29 -1.49
N VAL A 144 -12.80 -10.50 -2.02
CA VAL A 144 -12.45 -11.72 -1.26
C VAL A 144 -10.93 -11.75 -1.14
N PRO A 145 -10.38 -11.76 0.08
CA PRO A 145 -8.93 -11.78 0.29
C PRO A 145 -8.31 -13.12 -0.12
N LEU A 146 -7.02 -13.07 -0.44
CA LEU A 146 -6.20 -14.21 -0.81
C LEU A 146 -5.33 -14.63 0.38
N ASP A 147 -5.41 -15.93 0.74
CA ASP A 147 -4.44 -16.58 1.59
C ASP A 147 -3.57 -17.48 0.71
N ILE A 148 -2.23 -17.33 0.77
CA ILE A 148 -1.29 -18.11 -0.05
C ILE A 148 -0.03 -18.40 0.74
N GLU A 149 0.45 -19.64 0.65
CA GLU A 149 1.70 -20.08 1.25
C GLU A 149 2.58 -20.75 0.18
N LEU A 150 3.80 -20.21 -0.01
CA LEU A 150 4.89 -20.84 -0.76
C LEU A 150 6.15 -20.79 0.11
N ASN A 151 6.80 -21.95 0.24
CA ASN A 151 7.99 -22.13 1.05
C ASN A 151 8.96 -23.10 0.38
N GLU A 152 10.08 -23.43 1.01
CA GLU A 152 11.10 -24.35 0.43
C GLU A 152 10.57 -25.72 0.05
N LYS A 153 9.52 -26.21 0.74
CA LYS A 153 8.90 -27.51 0.46
C LYS A 153 7.81 -27.46 -0.60
N GLN A 154 7.17 -26.30 -0.75
CA GLN A 154 6.06 -26.06 -1.68
C GLN A 154 6.35 -24.76 -2.43
N ARG A 155 7.21 -24.84 -3.45
CA ARG A 155 7.72 -23.67 -4.18
C ARG A 155 6.82 -23.24 -5.33
N ILE A 156 6.22 -24.20 -6.03
CA ILE A 156 5.38 -23.93 -7.18
C ILE A 156 3.95 -24.36 -6.88
N LEU A 157 3.03 -23.40 -6.97
CA LEU A 157 1.60 -23.61 -6.79
C LEU A 157 0.92 -23.70 -8.16
N ILE A 158 0.25 -24.83 -8.42
CA ILE A 158 -0.58 -25.05 -9.62
C ILE A 158 -2.03 -24.79 -9.24
N ILE A 159 -2.60 -23.68 -9.72
CA ILE A 159 -3.98 -23.31 -9.48
C ILE A 159 -4.89 -23.85 -10.57
N SER A 160 -5.89 -24.61 -10.18
CA SER A 160 -6.94 -25.12 -11.07
C SER A 160 -8.33 -24.77 -10.58
N GLY A 161 -9.33 -24.91 -11.44
CA GLY A 161 -10.70 -24.53 -11.12
C GLY A 161 -11.42 -23.87 -12.31
N PRO A 162 -12.67 -23.42 -12.15
CA PRO A 162 -13.43 -22.78 -13.22
C PRO A 162 -12.79 -21.47 -13.69
N ASN A 163 -12.99 -21.08 -14.96
CA ASN A 163 -12.43 -19.83 -15.49
C ASN A 163 -12.92 -18.60 -14.73
N ALA A 164 -14.18 -18.55 -14.41
CA ALA A 164 -14.76 -17.47 -13.60
C ALA A 164 -14.41 -17.55 -12.10
N GLY A 165 -13.56 -18.53 -11.69
CA GLY A 165 -13.19 -18.77 -10.28
C GLY A 165 -12.20 -17.78 -9.68
N GLY A 166 -11.58 -16.92 -10.49
CA GLY A 166 -10.61 -15.91 -10.05
C GLY A 166 -9.14 -16.35 -10.09
N LYS A 167 -8.79 -17.40 -10.85
CA LYS A 167 -7.40 -17.90 -11.03
C LYS A 167 -6.43 -16.78 -11.43
N SER A 168 -6.74 -16.09 -12.54
CA SER A 168 -5.90 -14.99 -13.05
C SER A 168 -5.84 -13.80 -12.12
N VAL A 169 -6.92 -13.54 -11.35
CA VAL A 169 -6.91 -12.49 -10.33
C VAL A 169 -5.97 -12.87 -9.18
N CYS A 170 -5.99 -14.12 -8.73
CA CYS A 170 -5.06 -14.61 -7.72
C CYS A 170 -3.60 -14.42 -8.17
N LEU A 171 -3.29 -14.85 -9.38
CA LEU A 171 -1.97 -14.72 -9.99
C LEU A 171 -1.52 -13.25 -10.08
N LYS A 172 -2.40 -12.37 -10.60
CA LYS A 172 -2.15 -10.93 -10.70
C LYS A 172 -1.97 -10.29 -9.32
N THR A 173 -2.71 -10.76 -8.31
CA THR A 173 -2.56 -10.28 -6.94
C THR A 173 -1.17 -10.57 -6.41
N VAL A 174 -0.69 -11.81 -6.58
CA VAL A 174 0.66 -12.21 -6.15
C VAL A 174 1.72 -11.34 -6.84
N GLY A 175 1.65 -11.22 -8.18
CA GLY A 175 2.61 -10.44 -8.95
C GLY A 175 2.65 -8.98 -8.56
N LEU A 176 1.48 -8.34 -8.50
CA LEU A 176 1.39 -6.92 -8.17
C LEU A 176 1.87 -6.61 -6.75
N LEU A 177 1.41 -7.36 -5.76
CA LEU A 177 1.78 -7.12 -4.37
C LEU A 177 3.27 -7.39 -4.13
N GLN A 178 3.85 -8.45 -4.71
CA GLN A 178 5.28 -8.71 -4.59
C GLN A 178 6.11 -7.60 -5.25
N TYR A 179 5.68 -7.13 -6.43
CA TYR A 179 6.36 -6.02 -7.10
C TYR A 179 6.25 -4.70 -6.33
N MET A 180 5.07 -4.38 -5.79
CA MET A 180 4.86 -3.22 -4.93
C MET A 180 5.74 -3.26 -3.68
N LEU A 181 5.78 -4.42 -3.01
CA LEU A 181 6.62 -4.62 -1.82
C LEU A 181 8.10 -4.37 -2.12
N GLN A 182 8.61 -4.94 -3.21
CA GLN A 182 10.00 -4.78 -3.62
C GLN A 182 10.32 -3.37 -4.15
N SER A 183 9.30 -2.60 -4.52
CA SER A 183 9.40 -1.16 -4.83
C SER A 183 9.28 -0.27 -3.59
N GLY A 184 9.22 -0.84 -2.39
CA GLY A 184 9.14 -0.11 -1.13
C GLY A 184 7.77 0.52 -0.86
N LEU A 185 6.69 -0.10 -1.35
CA LEU A 185 5.31 0.28 -1.02
C LEU A 185 4.77 -0.64 0.09
N LEU A 186 3.90 -0.09 0.92
CA LEU A 186 3.07 -0.89 1.82
C LEU A 186 1.96 -1.57 1.01
N ILE A 187 1.60 -2.80 1.40
CA ILE A 187 0.68 -3.64 0.64
C ILE A 187 -0.53 -4.08 1.48
N PRO A 188 -1.72 -4.20 0.87
CA PRO A 188 -2.94 -4.55 1.60
C PRO A 188 -2.96 -6.05 1.92
N MET A 189 -2.55 -6.38 3.14
CA MET A 189 -2.60 -7.74 3.71
C MET A 189 -2.61 -7.68 5.23
N HIS A 190 -2.79 -8.81 5.88
CA HIS A 190 -2.77 -8.88 7.35
C HIS A 190 -1.34 -8.73 7.88
N GLU A 191 -1.16 -8.10 9.03
CA GLU A 191 0.15 -7.86 9.69
C GLU A 191 0.95 -9.13 10.01
N ARG A 192 0.27 -10.29 10.13
CA ARG A 192 0.90 -11.60 10.36
C ARG A 192 1.58 -12.17 9.12
N SER A 193 1.44 -11.53 7.97
CA SER A 193 2.01 -12.02 6.73
C SER A 193 3.52 -11.92 6.74
N HIS A 194 4.17 -12.94 6.19
CA HIS A 194 5.61 -12.99 5.96
C HIS A 194 5.89 -12.95 4.47
N ALA A 195 6.88 -12.19 4.07
CA ALA A 195 7.26 -12.05 2.68
C ALA A 195 8.78 -12.13 2.49
N GLY A 196 9.19 -12.92 1.54
CA GLY A 196 10.57 -12.98 1.06
C GLY A 196 10.84 -12.00 -0.08
N ILE A 197 12.12 -11.87 -0.43
CA ILE A 197 12.57 -11.01 -1.54
C ILE A 197 13.09 -11.90 -2.68
N PHE A 198 12.54 -11.69 -3.87
CA PHE A 198 12.96 -12.39 -5.09
C PHE A 198 13.90 -11.52 -5.91
N SER A 199 14.95 -12.14 -6.47
CA SER A 199 15.90 -11.43 -7.33
C SER A 199 15.31 -11.08 -8.70
N SER A 200 14.33 -11.88 -9.16
CA SER A 200 13.68 -11.71 -10.46
C SER A 200 12.23 -12.16 -10.38
N ILE A 201 11.35 -11.42 -11.02
CA ILE A 201 9.95 -11.77 -11.20
C ILE A 201 9.69 -11.90 -12.69
N PHE A 202 9.29 -13.09 -13.13
CA PHE A 202 8.94 -13.38 -14.52
C PHE A 202 7.43 -13.52 -14.63
N ILE A 203 6.84 -12.90 -15.65
CA ILE A 203 5.40 -12.81 -15.81
C ILE A 203 5.04 -13.23 -17.23
N ASP A 204 4.06 -14.15 -17.34
CA ASP A 204 3.42 -14.55 -18.59
C ASP A 204 1.91 -14.58 -18.33
N ILE A 205 1.26 -13.43 -18.46
CA ILE A 205 -0.15 -13.20 -18.11
C ILE A 205 -0.83 -12.43 -19.24
N GLY A 206 -1.86 -13.01 -19.82
CA GLY A 206 -2.71 -12.38 -20.82
C GLY A 206 -2.44 -12.86 -22.23
N ASP A 207 -3.38 -12.55 -23.11
CA ASP A 207 -3.27 -12.81 -24.55
C ASP A 207 -2.48 -11.64 -25.16
N GLU A 208 -1.19 -11.83 -25.40
CA GLU A 208 -0.40 -10.91 -26.23
C GLU A 208 -0.86 -11.06 -27.69
N GLN A 209 -2.00 -10.48 -28.01
CA GLN A 209 -2.42 -10.23 -29.39
C GLN A 209 -1.80 -8.92 -29.85
N SER A 210 -0.52 -8.93 -30.15
CA SER A 210 0.12 -7.85 -30.88
C SER A 210 -0.28 -8.01 -32.34
N ILE A 211 -0.98 -7.03 -32.87
CA ILE A 211 -1.33 -6.94 -34.31
C ILE A 211 -0.07 -6.76 -35.18
N GLU A 212 1.05 -6.40 -34.56
CA GLU A 212 2.33 -6.10 -35.20
C GLU A 212 3.26 -7.32 -35.29
N ASP A 213 3.10 -8.34 -34.42
CA ASP A 213 3.87 -9.59 -34.47
C ASP A 213 2.98 -10.72 -34.97
N ASP A 214 3.35 -11.34 -36.12
CA ASP A 214 2.72 -12.52 -36.74
C ASP A 214 2.84 -13.81 -35.89
N LEU A 215 3.26 -13.69 -34.61
CA LEU A 215 3.38 -14.81 -33.68
C LEU A 215 2.00 -15.18 -33.13
N SER A 216 1.61 -16.44 -33.22
CA SER A 216 0.43 -16.92 -32.51
C SER A 216 0.64 -16.81 -31.00
N THR A 217 -0.44 -16.65 -30.24
CA THR A 217 -0.42 -16.59 -28.74
C THR A 217 0.44 -17.70 -28.14
N TYR A 218 0.36 -18.92 -28.71
CA TYR A 218 1.17 -20.06 -28.27
C TYR A 218 2.68 -19.84 -28.47
N SER A 219 3.08 -19.27 -29.60
CA SER A 219 4.50 -19.00 -29.88
C SER A 219 5.07 -17.94 -28.92
N SER A 220 4.29 -16.93 -28.58
CA SER A 220 4.67 -15.91 -27.59
C SER A 220 4.87 -16.53 -26.21
N HIS A 221 3.94 -17.37 -25.76
CA HIS A 221 4.09 -18.13 -24.51
C HIS A 221 5.36 -18.99 -24.50
N LEU A 222 5.63 -19.73 -25.60
CA LEU A 222 6.84 -20.55 -25.71
C LEU A 222 8.12 -19.69 -25.66
N MET A 223 8.11 -18.50 -26.25
CA MET A 223 9.25 -17.59 -26.21
C MET A 223 9.49 -17.11 -24.78
N ASN A 224 8.44 -16.73 -24.05
CA ASN A 224 8.51 -16.36 -22.65
C ASN A 224 9.04 -17.53 -21.79
N MET A 225 8.54 -18.74 -21.99
CA MET A 225 9.04 -19.95 -21.32
C MET A 225 10.54 -20.19 -21.59
N LYS A 226 10.98 -20.00 -22.83
CA LYS A 226 12.41 -20.13 -23.20
C LYS A 226 13.27 -19.13 -22.42
N ILE A 227 12.84 -17.87 -22.31
CA ILE A 227 13.53 -16.82 -21.56
C ILE A 227 13.55 -17.18 -20.07
N MET A 228 12.41 -17.55 -19.51
CA MET A 228 12.28 -17.97 -18.11
C MET A 228 13.18 -19.15 -17.80
N MET A 229 13.15 -20.22 -18.61
CA MET A 229 14.01 -21.40 -18.42
C MET A 229 15.49 -21.06 -18.46
N LYS A 230 15.91 -20.08 -19.26
CA LYS A 230 17.30 -19.63 -19.32
C LYS A 230 17.72 -18.85 -18.08
N SER A 231 16.84 -17.95 -17.58
CA SER A 231 17.21 -16.89 -16.64
C SER A 231 16.75 -17.16 -15.20
N CYS A 232 15.77 -18.04 -14.94
CA CYS A 232 15.28 -18.34 -13.61
C CYS A 232 16.26 -19.20 -12.78
N ASN A 233 16.20 -19.02 -11.47
CA ASN A 233 16.96 -19.77 -10.44
C ASN A 233 16.10 -19.91 -9.16
N GLU A 234 16.69 -20.42 -8.08
CA GLU A 234 16.03 -20.58 -6.78
C GLU A 234 15.54 -19.27 -6.13
N ARG A 235 16.00 -18.12 -6.62
CA ARG A 235 15.59 -16.80 -6.13
C ARG A 235 14.62 -16.09 -7.06
N SER A 236 14.06 -16.79 -8.01
CA SER A 236 13.12 -16.25 -8.99
C SER A 236 11.69 -16.62 -8.65
N LEU A 237 10.76 -15.70 -8.92
CA LEU A 237 9.32 -15.93 -8.89
C LEU A 237 8.78 -15.95 -10.33
N ILE A 238 8.11 -17.01 -10.73
CA ILE A 238 7.45 -17.15 -12.04
C ILE A 238 5.93 -17.09 -11.86
N LEU A 239 5.26 -16.36 -12.74
CA LEU A 239 3.82 -16.17 -12.75
C LEU A 239 3.31 -16.46 -14.15
N ILE A 240 2.60 -17.58 -14.33
CA ILE A 240 2.17 -18.06 -15.65
C ILE A 240 0.68 -18.33 -15.64
N ASP A 241 -0.06 -17.64 -16.50
CA ASP A 241 -1.49 -17.88 -16.69
C ASP A 241 -1.74 -18.85 -17.85
N GLU A 242 -2.74 -19.72 -17.71
CA GLU A 242 -3.18 -20.70 -18.70
C GLU A 242 -2.04 -21.56 -19.28
N PHE A 243 -1.14 -22.04 -18.41
CA PHE A 243 0.07 -22.74 -18.80
C PHE A 243 -0.19 -23.95 -19.70
N GLY A 244 0.42 -23.92 -20.90
CA GLY A 244 0.28 -24.92 -21.94
C GLY A 244 -0.89 -24.65 -22.91
N GLY A 245 -1.68 -23.61 -22.69
CA GLY A 245 -2.80 -23.21 -23.53
C GLY A 245 -2.39 -22.74 -24.93
N GLY A 246 -3.37 -22.56 -25.81
CA GLY A 246 -3.17 -22.00 -27.16
C GLY A 246 -2.75 -22.95 -28.25
N THR A 247 -2.68 -24.28 -28.00
CA THR A 247 -2.37 -25.32 -29.00
C THR A 247 -3.15 -26.59 -28.74
N GLU A 248 -2.86 -27.64 -29.51
CA GLU A 248 -3.45 -28.97 -29.32
C GLU A 248 -3.18 -29.46 -27.88
N PRO A 249 -4.25 -29.92 -27.16
CA PRO A 249 -4.16 -30.15 -25.70
C PRO A 249 -3.11 -31.18 -25.27
N GLN A 250 -2.91 -32.25 -26.02
CA GLN A 250 -1.97 -33.31 -25.63
C GLN A 250 -0.52 -32.83 -25.76
N ILE A 251 -0.19 -32.15 -26.85
CA ILE A 251 1.16 -31.64 -27.13
C ILE A 251 1.45 -30.45 -26.19
N GLY A 252 0.50 -29.53 -26.07
CA GLY A 252 0.62 -28.37 -25.17
C GLY A 252 0.84 -28.79 -23.72
N GLY A 253 0.04 -29.75 -23.25
CA GLY A 253 0.17 -30.31 -21.90
C GLY A 253 1.52 -31.01 -21.66
N ALA A 254 2.00 -31.82 -22.65
CA ALA A 254 3.30 -32.50 -22.52
C ALA A 254 4.48 -31.53 -22.50
N ILE A 255 4.45 -30.48 -23.32
CA ILE A 255 5.49 -29.44 -23.32
C ILE A 255 5.46 -28.68 -21.99
N ALA A 256 4.28 -28.28 -21.50
CA ALA A 256 4.13 -27.60 -20.23
C ALA A 256 4.67 -28.43 -19.06
N GLU A 257 4.41 -29.73 -19.03
CA GLU A 257 4.94 -30.64 -18.00
C GLU A 257 6.46 -30.74 -18.06
N ALA A 258 7.04 -30.86 -19.25
CA ALA A 258 8.49 -30.89 -19.43
C ALA A 258 9.15 -29.57 -18.94
N VAL A 259 8.54 -28.42 -19.22
CA VAL A 259 8.99 -27.10 -18.75
C VAL A 259 8.84 -26.99 -17.24
N LEU A 260 7.71 -27.41 -16.67
CA LEU A 260 7.46 -27.42 -15.22
C LEU A 260 8.52 -28.24 -14.47
N LYS A 261 8.86 -29.42 -15.01
CA LYS A 261 9.94 -30.25 -14.48
C LYS A 261 11.28 -29.49 -14.42
N ARG A 262 11.59 -28.67 -15.44
CA ARG A 262 12.81 -27.85 -15.44
C ARG A 262 12.76 -26.73 -14.41
N PHE A 263 11.62 -26.07 -14.24
CA PHE A 263 11.45 -25.07 -13.18
C PHE A 263 11.60 -25.70 -11.79
N ASN A 264 11.02 -26.86 -11.55
CA ASN A 264 11.16 -27.56 -10.28
C ASN A 264 12.60 -28.01 -10.01
N GLN A 265 13.33 -28.51 -11.01
CA GLN A 265 14.76 -28.85 -10.92
C GLN A 265 15.63 -27.62 -10.56
N LYS A 266 15.29 -26.45 -11.05
CA LYS A 266 15.95 -25.18 -10.72
C LYS A 266 15.50 -24.58 -9.36
N GLN A 267 14.63 -25.26 -8.65
CA GLN A 267 14.07 -24.84 -7.38
C GLN A 267 13.39 -23.45 -7.42
N THR A 268 12.85 -23.08 -8.57
CA THR A 268 12.17 -21.80 -8.80
C THR A 268 10.87 -21.76 -8.02
N PHE A 269 10.52 -20.59 -7.49
CA PHE A 269 9.21 -20.31 -6.91
C PHE A 269 8.23 -19.88 -7.99
N GLY A 270 6.95 -20.20 -7.83
CA GLY A 270 5.99 -19.78 -8.83
C GLY A 270 4.53 -20.03 -8.50
N VAL A 271 3.68 -19.29 -9.21
CA VAL A 271 2.23 -19.53 -9.25
C VAL A 271 1.83 -19.71 -10.71
N ILE A 272 1.17 -20.81 -11.00
CA ILE A 272 0.84 -21.23 -12.37
C ILE A 272 -0.65 -21.58 -12.40
N THR A 273 -1.39 -21.07 -13.37
CA THR A 273 -2.76 -21.54 -13.59
C THR A 273 -2.81 -22.49 -14.76
N THR A 274 -3.65 -23.50 -14.71
CA THR A 274 -3.80 -24.47 -15.79
C THR A 274 -5.14 -25.19 -15.78
N HIS A 275 -5.51 -25.70 -16.93
CA HIS A 275 -6.62 -26.65 -17.14
C HIS A 275 -6.17 -28.11 -17.35
N TYR A 276 -4.87 -28.33 -17.51
CA TYR A 276 -4.32 -29.64 -17.88
C TYR A 276 -4.22 -30.59 -16.69
N GLN A 277 -4.75 -31.79 -16.85
CA GLN A 277 -4.75 -32.84 -15.84
C GLN A 277 -3.35 -33.37 -15.51
N ASN A 278 -2.51 -33.57 -16.54
CA ASN A 278 -1.15 -34.06 -16.36
C ASN A 278 -0.32 -33.15 -15.43
N LEU A 279 -0.53 -31.80 -15.46
CA LEU A 279 0.16 -30.87 -14.56
C LEU A 279 -0.34 -31.00 -13.12
N LYS A 280 -1.63 -31.33 -12.92
CA LYS A 280 -2.18 -31.60 -11.59
C LYS A 280 -1.60 -32.89 -11.00
N HIS A 281 -1.49 -33.97 -11.81
CA HIS A 281 -0.84 -35.22 -11.42
C HIS A 281 0.66 -35.01 -11.15
N PHE A 282 1.34 -34.20 -11.97
CA PHE A 282 2.74 -33.85 -11.72
C PHE A 282 2.96 -33.29 -10.31
N ALA A 283 2.04 -32.42 -9.82
CA ALA A 283 2.11 -31.86 -8.50
C ALA A 283 1.83 -32.87 -7.37
N GLU A 284 1.14 -33.97 -7.66
CA GLU A 284 0.92 -35.06 -6.67
C GLU A 284 2.16 -35.93 -6.55
N ASP A 285 2.89 -36.14 -7.65
CA ASP A 285 4.01 -37.07 -7.74
C ASP A 285 5.38 -36.44 -7.47
N HIS A 286 5.48 -35.10 -7.39
CA HIS A 286 6.76 -34.40 -7.29
C HIS A 286 6.81 -33.45 -6.12
N GLU A 287 7.81 -33.61 -5.27
CA GLU A 287 8.11 -32.64 -4.21
C GLU A 287 8.46 -31.24 -4.79
N GLY A 288 8.09 -30.21 -4.07
CA GLY A 288 8.33 -28.81 -4.48
C GLY A 288 7.19 -28.18 -5.28
N VAL A 289 6.24 -28.98 -5.74
CA VAL A 289 5.05 -28.51 -6.47
C VAL A 289 3.81 -28.90 -5.68
N VAL A 290 2.84 -28.01 -5.59
CA VAL A 290 1.58 -28.24 -4.85
C VAL A 290 0.38 -27.81 -5.68
N ASN A 291 -0.70 -28.57 -5.59
CA ASN A 291 -1.97 -28.21 -6.18
C ASN A 291 -2.74 -27.19 -5.34
N GLY A 292 -3.49 -26.32 -6.01
CA GLY A 292 -4.45 -25.40 -5.40
C GLY A 292 -5.76 -25.37 -6.20
N ALA A 293 -6.86 -25.29 -5.47
CA ALA A 293 -8.21 -25.24 -6.03
C ALA A 293 -8.84 -23.86 -5.79
N MET A 294 -9.40 -23.25 -6.83
CA MET A 294 -10.35 -22.15 -6.65
C MET A 294 -11.71 -22.72 -6.26
N LEU A 295 -12.20 -22.30 -5.12
CA LEU A 295 -13.43 -22.83 -4.56
C LEU A 295 -14.68 -22.34 -5.30
N TYR A 296 -15.65 -23.24 -5.43
CA TYR A 296 -16.93 -23.00 -6.08
C TYR A 296 -18.08 -23.54 -5.23
N ASP A 297 -19.14 -22.74 -5.05
CA ASP A 297 -20.34 -23.18 -4.38
C ASP A 297 -21.31 -23.84 -5.36
N ARG A 298 -21.51 -25.16 -5.22
CA ARG A 298 -22.38 -25.94 -6.10
C ARG A 298 -23.86 -25.62 -5.89
N HIS A 299 -24.26 -25.30 -4.67
CA HIS A 299 -25.67 -25.04 -4.36
C HIS A 299 -26.11 -23.69 -4.92
N LEU A 300 -25.28 -22.66 -4.70
CA LEU A 300 -25.51 -21.33 -5.23
C LEU A 300 -24.98 -21.14 -6.65
N MET A 301 -24.28 -22.14 -7.18
CA MET A 301 -23.63 -22.09 -8.50
C MET A 301 -22.80 -20.83 -8.70
N GLN A 302 -21.97 -20.49 -7.69
CA GLN A 302 -21.17 -19.26 -7.66
C GLN A 302 -19.71 -19.52 -7.30
N ALA A 303 -18.80 -18.76 -7.93
CA ALA A 303 -17.41 -18.73 -7.51
C ALA A 303 -17.27 -18.09 -6.15
N LEU A 304 -16.51 -18.70 -5.25
CA LEU A 304 -16.22 -18.18 -3.92
C LEU A 304 -14.98 -17.29 -3.91
N PHE A 305 -14.20 -17.30 -4.98
CA PHE A 305 -12.94 -16.54 -5.13
C PHE A 305 -11.92 -16.83 -4.02
N GLN A 306 -12.02 -17.99 -3.39
CA GLN A 306 -11.11 -18.45 -2.34
C GLN A 306 -10.19 -19.54 -2.88
N LEU A 307 -8.90 -19.43 -2.56
CA LEU A 307 -7.89 -20.44 -2.90
C LEU A 307 -7.77 -21.44 -1.75
N GLN A 308 -7.75 -22.73 -2.08
CA GLN A 308 -7.43 -23.80 -1.14
C GLN A 308 -6.23 -24.59 -1.67
N ILE A 309 -5.13 -24.58 -0.91
CA ILE A 309 -3.89 -25.30 -1.26
C ILE A 309 -3.96 -26.74 -0.79
N GLY A 310 -3.36 -27.65 -1.58
CA GLY A 310 -3.17 -29.05 -1.26
C GLY A 310 -3.98 -30.04 -2.08
N ASN A 311 -5.01 -29.60 -2.79
CA ASN A 311 -5.80 -30.46 -3.67
C ASN A 311 -6.02 -29.78 -5.03
N PRO A 312 -6.10 -30.52 -6.16
CA PRO A 312 -6.46 -29.97 -7.45
C PRO A 312 -7.94 -29.55 -7.49
N GLY A 313 -8.25 -28.50 -8.25
CA GLY A 313 -9.61 -28.03 -8.47
C GLY A 313 -10.29 -28.70 -9.65
N SER A 314 -11.63 -28.83 -9.59
CA SER A 314 -12.49 -29.21 -10.70
C SER A 314 -12.78 -28.02 -11.61
N SER A 315 -13.03 -28.26 -12.89
CA SER A 315 -13.44 -27.22 -13.84
C SER A 315 -14.91 -26.81 -13.67
N PHE A 316 -15.74 -27.63 -13.03
CA PHE A 316 -17.19 -27.44 -12.89
C PHE A 316 -17.90 -27.22 -14.24
N ALA A 317 -17.38 -27.76 -15.33
CA ALA A 317 -17.87 -27.53 -16.69
C ALA A 317 -19.32 -27.98 -16.86
N VAL A 318 -19.67 -29.15 -16.33
CA VAL A 318 -21.03 -29.73 -16.40
C VAL A 318 -22.02 -28.88 -15.60
N GLU A 319 -21.63 -28.45 -14.41
CA GLU A 319 -22.47 -27.60 -13.55
C GLU A 319 -22.70 -26.22 -14.15
N ILE A 320 -21.68 -25.65 -14.77
CA ILE A 320 -21.77 -24.36 -15.48
C ILE A 320 -22.67 -24.51 -16.72
N ALA A 321 -22.54 -25.59 -17.49
CA ALA A 321 -23.39 -25.86 -18.64
C ALA A 321 -24.88 -25.92 -18.24
N ARG A 322 -25.22 -26.61 -17.13
CA ARG A 322 -26.58 -26.61 -16.58
C ARG A 322 -27.06 -25.22 -16.18
N LYS A 323 -26.24 -24.47 -15.52
CA LYS A 323 -26.58 -23.09 -15.07
C LYS A 323 -26.90 -22.18 -16.24
N ILE A 324 -26.19 -22.31 -17.34
CA ILE A 324 -26.40 -21.51 -18.56
C ILE A 324 -27.67 -21.97 -19.29
N GLY A 325 -28.20 -23.15 -18.98
CA GLY A 325 -29.42 -23.69 -19.55
C GLY A 325 -29.20 -24.57 -20.78
N LEU A 326 -28.02 -25.24 -20.89
CA LEU A 326 -27.85 -26.30 -21.90
C LEU A 326 -28.86 -27.42 -21.66
N PRO A 327 -29.47 -27.98 -22.73
CA PRO A 327 -30.37 -29.12 -22.62
C PRO A 327 -29.73 -30.34 -21.92
N GLU A 328 -30.47 -31.01 -21.07
CA GLU A 328 -29.94 -32.16 -20.28
C GLU A 328 -29.51 -33.36 -21.15
N ASP A 329 -30.13 -33.56 -22.31
CA ASP A 329 -29.74 -34.58 -23.29
C ASP A 329 -28.33 -34.32 -23.82
N VAL A 330 -27.99 -33.04 -24.16
CA VAL A 330 -26.64 -32.66 -24.59
C VAL A 330 -25.63 -32.88 -23.47
N ILE A 331 -26.00 -32.57 -22.23
CA ILE A 331 -25.13 -32.76 -21.06
C ILE A 331 -24.93 -34.25 -20.77
N ALA A 332 -25.97 -35.08 -20.97
CA ALA A 332 -25.90 -36.52 -20.81
C ALA A 332 -24.97 -37.14 -21.88
N ASP A 333 -25.14 -36.76 -23.15
CA ASP A 333 -24.28 -37.19 -24.25
C ASP A 333 -22.82 -36.80 -24.02
N ALA A 334 -22.55 -35.55 -23.64
CA ALA A 334 -21.21 -35.11 -23.31
C ALA A 334 -20.60 -35.92 -22.14
N SER A 335 -21.41 -36.26 -21.16
CA SER A 335 -21.00 -37.05 -20.01
C SER A 335 -20.68 -38.51 -20.40
N GLU A 336 -21.39 -39.07 -21.36
CA GLU A 336 -21.12 -40.39 -21.91
C GLU A 336 -19.83 -40.40 -22.73
N ILE A 337 -19.60 -39.40 -23.57
CA ILE A 337 -18.38 -39.23 -24.36
C ILE A 337 -17.13 -39.14 -23.48
N VAL A 338 -17.17 -38.40 -22.40
CA VAL A 338 -16.04 -38.20 -21.46
C VAL A 338 -15.81 -39.46 -20.62
N GLY A 339 -16.85 -40.25 -20.37
CA GLY A 339 -16.82 -41.46 -19.54
C GLY A 339 -17.21 -41.21 -18.09
N SER A 340 -17.98 -42.16 -17.55
CA SER A 340 -18.51 -42.07 -16.17
C SER A 340 -17.43 -42.06 -15.08
N GLU A 341 -16.31 -42.71 -15.30
CA GLU A 341 -15.19 -42.76 -14.36
C GLU A 341 -14.55 -41.36 -14.15
N TYR A 342 -14.38 -40.60 -15.23
CA TYR A 342 -13.83 -39.24 -15.16
C TYR A 342 -14.74 -38.29 -14.39
N ILE A 343 -16.05 -38.36 -14.64
CA ILE A 343 -17.06 -37.53 -13.95
C ILE A 343 -17.14 -37.89 -12.48
N ASN A 344 -17.08 -39.20 -12.15
CA ASN A 344 -17.08 -39.61 -10.76
C ASN A 344 -15.81 -39.20 -10.03
N ALA A 345 -14.63 -39.29 -10.64
CA ALA A 345 -13.37 -38.79 -10.07
C ALA A 345 -13.44 -37.29 -9.81
N ASP A 346 -13.98 -36.50 -10.75
CA ASP A 346 -14.16 -35.05 -10.56
C ASP A 346 -15.12 -34.73 -9.40
N LYS A 347 -16.23 -35.49 -9.24
CA LYS A 347 -17.13 -35.38 -8.11
C LYS A 347 -16.47 -35.73 -6.78
N TYR A 348 -15.67 -36.79 -6.72
CA TYR A 348 -14.92 -37.17 -5.52
C TYR A 348 -13.94 -36.07 -5.09
N LEU A 349 -13.20 -35.51 -6.06
CA LEU A 349 -12.32 -34.36 -5.77
C LEU A 349 -13.06 -33.17 -5.18
N GLN A 350 -14.25 -32.88 -5.71
CA GLN A 350 -15.10 -31.78 -5.21
C GLN A 350 -15.58 -32.06 -3.77
N ASP A 351 -15.96 -33.30 -3.44
CA ASP A 351 -16.39 -33.68 -2.09
C ASP A 351 -15.23 -33.63 -1.08
N ILE A 352 -14.03 -34.09 -1.46
CA ILE A 352 -12.82 -33.99 -0.62
C ILE A 352 -12.50 -32.53 -0.31
N VAL A 353 -12.54 -31.66 -1.33
CA VAL A 353 -12.27 -30.21 -1.15
C VAL A 353 -13.29 -29.59 -0.19
N ARG A 354 -14.58 -29.95 -0.32
CA ARG A 354 -15.65 -29.48 0.59
C ARG A 354 -15.40 -29.90 2.03
N ASP A 355 -15.10 -31.18 2.24
CA ASP A 355 -14.93 -31.75 3.58
C ASP A 355 -13.66 -31.18 4.25
N LYS A 356 -12.58 -31.03 3.49
CA LYS A 356 -11.37 -30.36 3.96
C LYS A 356 -11.66 -28.94 4.42
N ARG A 357 -12.39 -28.15 3.63
CA ARG A 357 -12.80 -26.79 3.98
C ARG A 357 -13.60 -26.72 5.27
N TYR A 358 -14.58 -27.63 5.43
CA TYR A 358 -15.38 -27.72 6.65
C TYR A 358 -14.48 -27.92 7.88
N TRP A 359 -13.55 -28.85 7.78
CA TRP A 359 -12.63 -29.15 8.88
C TRP A 359 -11.60 -28.03 9.11
N GLU A 360 -11.12 -27.38 8.08
CA GLU A 360 -10.22 -26.21 8.19
C GLU A 360 -10.93 -25.02 8.85
N GLY A 361 -12.16 -24.73 8.46
CA GLY A 361 -12.97 -23.70 9.11
C GLY A 361 -13.22 -23.99 10.59
N LYS A 362 -13.49 -25.27 10.93
CA LYS A 362 -13.61 -25.71 12.33
C LYS A 362 -12.30 -25.54 13.11
N ARG A 363 -11.18 -25.92 12.49
CA ARG A 363 -9.84 -25.79 13.08
C ARG A 363 -9.46 -24.35 13.31
N GLN A 364 -9.77 -23.47 12.35
CA GLN A 364 -9.52 -22.04 12.49
C GLN A 364 -10.37 -21.40 13.60
N THR A 365 -11.64 -21.78 13.70
CA THR A 365 -12.51 -21.35 14.80
C THR A 365 -12.00 -21.81 16.17
N ILE A 366 -11.50 -23.03 16.25
CA ILE A 366 -10.90 -23.58 17.49
C ILE A 366 -9.66 -22.77 17.85
N ARG A 367 -8.73 -22.55 16.91
CA ARG A 367 -7.50 -21.76 17.15
C ARG A 367 -7.81 -20.33 17.60
N GLN A 368 -8.83 -19.70 17.01
CA GLN A 368 -9.25 -18.36 17.43
C GLN A 368 -9.78 -18.35 18.87
N ARG A 369 -10.56 -19.38 19.24
CA ARG A 369 -11.07 -19.54 20.62
C ARG A 369 -9.95 -19.83 21.61
N GLU A 370 -9.00 -20.70 21.25
CA GLU A 370 -7.82 -20.98 22.06
C GLU A 370 -7.00 -19.70 22.32
N LYS A 371 -6.71 -18.93 21.27
CA LYS A 371 -6.00 -17.67 21.42
C LYS A 371 -6.73 -16.66 22.30
N HIS A 372 -8.05 -16.52 22.11
CA HIS A 372 -8.86 -15.62 22.94
C HIS A 372 -8.88 -16.09 24.42
N MET A 373 -8.85 -17.39 24.63
CA MET A 373 -8.76 -17.97 25.98
C MET A 373 -7.40 -17.68 26.60
N GLU A 374 -6.30 -17.84 25.85
CA GLU A 374 -4.95 -17.50 26.30
C GLU A 374 -4.82 -16.00 26.67
N GLU A 375 -5.28 -15.10 25.83
CA GLU A 375 -5.31 -13.66 26.09
C GLU A 375 -6.13 -13.32 27.34
N THR A 376 -7.22 -14.05 27.56
CA THR A 376 -8.09 -13.87 28.72
C THR A 376 -7.41 -14.38 30.01
N ILE A 377 -6.73 -15.51 29.93
CA ILE A 377 -5.96 -16.07 31.06
C ILE A 377 -4.81 -15.11 31.44
N GLU A 378 -4.06 -14.62 30.48
CA GLU A 378 -2.97 -13.67 30.72
C GLU A 378 -3.47 -12.38 31.40
N ARG A 379 -4.60 -11.86 30.94
CA ARG A 379 -5.25 -10.69 31.57
C ARG A 379 -5.65 -10.97 33.01
N TYR A 380 -6.28 -12.12 33.29
CA TYR A 380 -6.65 -12.49 34.65
C TYR A 380 -5.43 -12.74 35.55
N GLN A 381 -4.35 -13.32 35.02
CA GLN A 381 -3.10 -13.46 35.79
C GLN A 381 -2.54 -12.11 36.21
N THR A 382 -2.51 -11.14 35.28
CA THR A 382 -2.05 -9.78 35.57
C THR A 382 -2.94 -9.09 36.62
N GLU A 383 -4.26 -9.21 36.49
CA GLU A 383 -5.21 -8.67 37.49
C GLU A 383 -5.02 -9.30 38.89
N ILE A 384 -4.79 -10.62 38.95
CA ILE A 384 -4.53 -11.32 40.22
C ILE A 384 -3.22 -10.85 40.85
N GLU A 385 -2.16 -10.65 40.06
CA GLU A 385 -0.87 -10.12 40.57
C GLU A 385 -1.04 -8.69 41.12
N ASP A 386 -1.78 -7.85 40.43
CA ASP A 386 -2.01 -6.47 40.86
C ASP A 386 -2.92 -6.40 42.12
N LEU A 387 -3.93 -7.27 42.20
CA LEU A 387 -4.73 -7.43 43.41
C LEU A 387 -3.89 -7.91 44.60
N GLN A 388 -2.97 -8.85 44.38
CA GLN A 388 -2.06 -9.33 45.43
C GLN A 388 -1.09 -8.22 45.92
N LYS A 389 -0.56 -7.39 44.99
CA LYS A 389 0.27 -6.24 45.35
C LYS A 389 -0.54 -5.20 46.15
N SER A 390 -1.72 -4.85 45.67
CA SER A 390 -2.59 -3.91 46.36
C SER A 390 -2.99 -4.39 47.74
N ARG A 391 -3.32 -5.68 47.89
CA ARG A 391 -3.60 -6.30 49.18
C ARG A 391 -2.41 -6.21 50.16
N LYS A 392 -1.21 -6.49 49.69
CA LYS A 392 0.01 -6.37 50.51
C LYS A 392 0.24 -4.92 50.94
N GLU A 393 -0.02 -3.96 50.06
CA GLU A 393 0.18 -2.56 50.38
C GLU A 393 -0.87 -2.03 51.40
N ILE A 394 -2.12 -2.44 51.25
CA ILE A 394 -3.19 -2.11 52.20
C ILE A 394 -2.87 -2.70 53.59
N LEU A 395 -2.44 -3.98 53.66
CA LEU A 395 -2.06 -4.62 54.91
C LEU A 395 -0.86 -3.93 55.57
N ARG A 396 0.13 -3.49 54.75
CA ARG A 396 1.29 -2.76 55.30
C ARG A 396 0.86 -1.42 55.87
N LYS A 397 0.04 -0.60 55.14
CA LYS A 397 -0.48 0.67 55.62
C LYS A 397 -1.32 0.51 56.90
N ALA A 398 -2.19 -0.49 56.93
CA ALA A 398 -3.00 -0.76 58.14
C ALA A 398 -2.11 -1.15 59.33
N LYS A 399 -1.04 -1.92 59.14
CA LYS A 399 -0.09 -2.24 60.21
C LYS A 399 0.66 -1.01 60.70
N GLU A 400 1.14 -0.14 59.79
CA GLU A 400 1.81 1.12 60.12
C GLU A 400 0.86 2.07 60.90
N GLU A 401 -0.41 2.19 60.51
CA GLU A 401 -1.41 2.96 61.22
C GLU A 401 -1.70 2.42 62.63
N VAL A 402 -1.81 1.09 62.78
CA VAL A 402 -1.97 0.47 64.08
C VAL A 402 -0.75 0.71 64.97
N GLU A 403 0.47 0.58 64.44
CA GLU A 403 1.70 0.85 65.20
C GLU A 403 1.76 2.33 65.62
N GLN A 404 1.38 3.28 64.77
CA GLN A 404 1.30 4.71 65.13
C GLN A 404 0.28 4.96 66.21
N LEU A 405 -0.94 4.40 66.08
CA LEU A 405 -1.98 4.54 67.12
C LEU A 405 -1.55 3.97 68.44
N MET A 406 -0.86 2.84 68.46
CA MET A 406 -0.31 2.26 69.68
C MET A 406 0.80 3.13 70.31
N GLN A 407 1.68 3.71 69.51
CA GLN A 407 2.71 4.64 69.99
C GLN A 407 2.06 5.93 70.58
N GLU A 408 1.08 6.51 69.88
CA GLU A 408 0.36 7.68 70.39
C GLU A 408 -0.42 7.37 71.68
N ALA A 409 -1.08 6.19 71.74
CA ALA A 409 -1.75 5.77 72.97
C ALA A 409 -0.79 5.57 74.14
N ASN A 410 0.35 4.91 73.91
CA ASN A 410 1.39 4.75 74.92
C ASN A 410 1.98 6.08 75.40
N ALA A 411 2.25 7.00 74.46
CA ALA A 411 2.74 8.35 74.79
C ALA A 411 1.70 9.16 75.61
N ARG A 412 0.40 9.01 75.29
CA ARG A 412 -0.69 9.65 76.08
C ARG A 412 -0.77 9.05 77.50
N ILE A 413 -0.69 7.73 77.60
CA ILE A 413 -0.68 7.01 78.90
C ILE A 413 0.54 7.46 79.74
N GLU A 414 1.76 7.49 79.17
CA GLU A 414 2.94 7.95 79.86
C GLU A 414 2.84 9.41 80.31
N ASN A 415 2.37 10.30 79.41
CA ASN A 415 2.13 11.71 79.74
C ASN A 415 1.08 11.88 80.89
N THR A 416 0.04 11.06 80.86
CA THR A 416 -0.98 11.07 81.90
C THR A 416 -0.42 10.59 83.25
N ILE A 417 0.38 9.50 83.24
CA ILE A 417 1.06 8.98 84.42
C ILE A 417 2.05 10.05 84.99
N ARG A 418 2.75 10.74 84.07
CA ARG A 418 3.65 11.82 84.42
C ARG A 418 2.92 12.99 85.06
N SER A 419 1.81 13.44 84.46
CA SER A 419 0.96 14.54 85.00
C SER A 419 0.35 14.15 86.37
N ILE A 420 -0.03 12.94 86.60
CA ILE A 420 -0.52 12.44 87.90
C ILE A 420 0.60 12.47 88.95
N LYS A 421 1.83 12.08 88.59
CA LYS A 421 2.98 12.13 89.48
C LYS A 421 3.45 13.54 89.79
N GLU A 422 3.45 14.43 88.81
CA GLU A 422 3.86 15.88 88.99
C GLU A 422 2.83 16.67 89.73
N ALA A 423 1.55 16.35 89.77
CA ALA A 423 0.46 17.06 90.42
C ALA A 423 0.31 16.71 91.92
N GLN A 424 1.23 15.88 92.53
CA GLN A 424 1.13 15.45 93.93
C GLN A 424 -0.26 15.06 94.38
N ALA A 425 -0.98 14.34 93.56
CA ALA A 425 -2.25 13.73 93.86
C ALA A 425 -3.41 14.62 94.28
N GLU A 426 -3.53 15.88 93.78
CA GLU A 426 -4.76 16.66 93.95
C GLU A 426 -5.91 15.99 93.23
N LYS A 427 -6.92 15.58 93.94
CA LYS A 427 -8.09 14.74 93.42
C LYS A 427 -8.75 15.34 92.18
N GLU A 428 -8.73 16.63 92.00
CA GLU A 428 -9.40 17.32 90.86
C GLU A 428 -8.58 17.26 89.57
N LYS A 429 -7.30 17.39 89.63
CA LYS A 429 -6.38 17.24 88.44
C LYS A 429 -6.27 15.80 88.01
N THR A 430 -6.33 14.82 88.90
CA THR A 430 -6.34 13.43 88.62
C THR A 430 -7.63 13.01 87.84
N ARG A 431 -8.78 13.60 88.21
CA ARG A 431 -10.04 13.35 87.52
C ARG A 431 -10.10 13.94 86.08
N GLN A 432 -9.48 15.09 85.85
CA GLN A 432 -9.33 15.71 84.50
C GLN A 432 -8.39 14.87 83.63
N ALA A 433 -7.29 14.40 84.12
CA ALA A 433 -6.33 13.57 83.39
C ALA A 433 -6.92 12.20 83.01
N LEU A 434 -7.73 11.59 83.88
CA LEU A 434 -8.44 10.32 83.62
C LEU A 434 -9.59 10.52 82.59
N SER A 435 -10.23 11.69 82.53
CA SER A 435 -11.28 11.97 81.52
C SER A 435 -10.72 12.08 80.11
N LEU A 436 -9.47 12.47 79.93
CA LEU A 436 -8.77 12.52 78.66
C LEU A 436 -8.46 11.11 78.12
N ILE A 437 -8.34 10.08 78.95
CA ILE A 437 -8.16 8.70 78.52
C ILE A 437 -9.44 8.12 77.97
N HIS A 438 -10.58 8.48 78.49
CA HIS A 438 -11.89 7.94 78.07
C HIS A 438 -12.42 8.56 76.74
N ILE A 439 -11.85 9.62 76.23
CA ILE A 439 -12.29 10.27 74.96
C ILE A 439 -11.76 9.55 73.70
N SER A 440 -10.88 8.56 73.86
CA SER A 440 -10.29 7.84 72.75
C SER A 440 -10.76 6.38 72.55
N GLU A 441 -12.02 6.08 72.86
CA GLU A 441 -12.58 4.82 72.34
C GLU A 441 -12.80 4.92 70.83
N PRO A 442 -12.32 3.98 70.04
CA PRO A 442 -12.49 4.04 68.60
C PRO A 442 -13.96 3.78 68.26
N THR A 443 -14.61 4.77 67.64
CA THR A 443 -15.91 4.60 67.00
C THR A 443 -15.91 3.39 66.11
N ARG A 444 -16.69 2.36 66.45
CA ARG A 444 -16.94 1.21 65.58
C ARG A 444 -17.50 1.69 64.28
N LEU A 445 -16.72 1.60 63.21
CA LEU A 445 -17.21 1.64 61.84
C LEU A 445 -18.17 0.48 61.60
N ARG A 446 -19.41 0.82 61.23
CA ARG A 446 -20.37 -0.11 60.59
C ARG A 446 -20.00 -0.38 59.16
#